data_f85c025d13a53ae4e753a7dce8ab9e13
#
_entry.id   f85c025d13a53ae4e753a7dce8ab9e13
#
_cell.length_a   1.000
_cell.length_b   1.000
_cell.length_c   1.000
_cell.angle_alpha   90.00
_cell.angle_beta   90.00
_cell.angle_gamma   90.00
#
_symmetry.space_group_name_H-M   'P 1'
#
loop_
_entity.id
_entity.type
_entity.pdbx_description
1 polymer ?
#
loop_
_entity_poly.entity_id
_entity_poly.type
_entity_poly.pdbx_seq_one_letter_code
_entity_poly.pdbx_strand_id
1 'polypeptide(L)'
;MLGTWRVGSDGEFFMQRSLNDLVQNNPRVPVFSVTGTGIGDTAIGGYVPEYENGAEVIANQIRKYYDTDDIEDAHFHTSKSLYLFDSRKLKEWKIAEYALPKGSVIEDTMAAKLSKYSHYIELLVAGILLLVLLLLFVTWLLLRMRRLKLTLEEREGQLVVAREKAEESDMLKSAFLANMSHEIRTPLNAIVGFSSLMQSEELSQEERAEYCAIVVSNSEMLLTLLNDILDISSLECGKIRFNYASEDIVQICQHVMMTTAHTRQRGVEGRFACPVGSFMLTTDAHRLSQILINLLTNAGKFTSEGSITLGVEIDEERGEVLFSVADTGPGIPPDKQDLVFNRFEKLDGNKKKGTGLGLAICRQIAMIVGGRIWVDSAYTGGTRFVFAHPIGIDPGGENREGGGFLPSEQRKSLFVNDAGQLVPEGK
;
A
#
# COMPACT_ATOMS: atom_id res chain seq x y z
N MET A 1 87.62 7.71 -29.76
CA MET A 1 87.34 6.29 -29.58
C MET A 1 88.33 5.75 -28.52
N LEU A 2 87.81 5.51 -27.34
CA LEU A 2 88.60 4.83 -26.32
C LEU A 2 88.46 3.32 -26.57
N GLY A 3 89.46 2.75 -27.26
CA GLY A 3 89.56 1.30 -27.34
C GLY A 3 89.86 0.71 -25.95
N THR A 4 89.75 -0.59 -25.83
CA THR A 4 90.05 -1.31 -24.57
C THR A 4 91.53 -1.01 -24.13
N TRP A 5 91.66 -0.05 -23.27
CA TRP A 5 92.94 0.19 -22.57
C TRP A 5 93.12 -0.94 -21.54
N ARG A 6 94.11 -1.77 -21.76
CA ARG A 6 94.30 -2.94 -20.91
C ARG A 6 95.50 -2.84 -19.99
N VAL A 7 96.38 -1.87 -20.24
CA VAL A 7 97.64 -1.72 -19.49
C VAL A 7 97.86 -0.27 -19.21
N GLY A 8 98.03 0.09 -17.94
CA GLY A 8 98.52 1.38 -17.51
C GLY A 8 100.02 1.62 -17.79
N SER A 9 100.48 2.86 -17.64
CA SER A 9 101.91 3.21 -17.78
C SER A 9 102.84 2.51 -16.76
N ASP A 10 102.21 1.92 -15.70
CA ASP A 10 102.82 1.16 -14.62
C ASP A 10 102.82 -0.35 -14.83
N GLY A 11 102.26 -0.80 -15.93
CA GLY A 11 102.16 -2.20 -16.27
C GLY A 11 100.94 -2.94 -15.67
N GLU A 12 100.10 -2.24 -14.92
CA GLU A 12 98.89 -2.84 -14.36
C GLU A 12 97.75 -2.90 -15.36
N PHE A 13 96.92 -3.97 -15.24
CA PHE A 13 95.77 -4.19 -16.07
C PHE A 13 94.53 -3.50 -15.49
N PHE A 14 93.96 -2.57 -16.23
CA PHE A 14 92.74 -1.89 -15.83
C PHE A 14 91.61 -2.13 -16.81
N MET A 15 90.59 -2.84 -16.42
CA MET A 15 89.43 -3.02 -17.27
C MET A 15 88.29 -2.04 -17.00
N GLN A 16 88.01 -1.75 -15.77
CA GLN A 16 86.85 -0.90 -15.40
C GLN A 16 87.27 0.36 -14.63
N ARG A 17 88.43 0.27 -13.93
CA ARG A 17 88.98 1.38 -13.13
C ARG A 17 89.41 2.55 -13.99
N SER A 18 90.07 2.32 -15.15
CA SER A 18 90.56 3.34 -16.04
C SER A 18 89.41 4.19 -16.67
N LEU A 19 88.22 3.64 -16.90
CA LEU A 19 87.09 4.41 -17.39
C LEU A 19 86.55 5.32 -16.26
N ASN A 20 86.43 4.77 -15.05
CA ASN A 20 86.02 5.54 -13.88
C ASN A 20 87.00 6.69 -13.56
N ASP A 21 88.29 6.40 -13.56
CA ASP A 21 89.32 7.42 -13.31
C ASP A 21 89.32 8.51 -14.40
N LEU A 22 89.10 8.12 -15.67
CA LEU A 22 89.02 9.09 -16.78
C LEU A 22 87.77 10.01 -16.63
N VAL A 23 86.63 9.44 -16.24
CA VAL A 23 85.39 10.21 -16.04
C VAL A 23 85.52 11.10 -14.80
N GLN A 24 86.08 10.59 -13.70
CA GLN A 24 86.28 11.37 -12.48
C GLN A 24 87.20 12.55 -12.67
N ASN A 25 88.30 12.37 -13.47
CA ASN A 25 89.21 13.43 -13.79
C ASN A 25 88.71 14.42 -14.85
N ASN A 26 87.62 14.05 -15.58
CA ASN A 26 87.03 14.90 -16.61
C ASN A 26 85.47 15.00 -16.43
N PRO A 27 84.96 15.53 -15.34
CA PRO A 27 83.58 15.49 -15.00
C PRO A 27 82.66 16.32 -15.88
N ARG A 28 83.20 17.08 -16.82
CA ARG A 28 82.47 17.94 -17.76
C ARG A 28 82.34 17.34 -19.17
N VAL A 29 82.84 16.11 -19.40
CA VAL A 29 82.86 15.50 -20.72
C VAL A 29 81.87 14.36 -20.72
N PRO A 30 80.81 14.39 -21.58
CA PRO A 30 79.86 13.29 -21.70
C PRO A 30 80.52 12.06 -22.32
N VAL A 31 80.38 10.90 -21.69
CA VAL A 31 80.91 9.62 -22.18
C VAL A 31 79.89 8.77 -22.78
N PHE A 32 80.12 8.28 -23.98
CA PHE A 32 79.29 7.33 -24.66
C PHE A 32 79.97 6.00 -24.90
N SER A 33 79.34 4.91 -24.68
CA SER A 33 79.88 3.57 -24.85
C SER A 33 79.49 2.95 -26.20
N VAL A 34 80.40 2.24 -26.83
CA VAL A 34 80.14 1.44 -28.04
C VAL A 34 80.10 -0.05 -27.73
N THR A 35 80.33 -0.44 -26.47
CA THR A 35 80.31 -1.85 -26.04
C THR A 35 79.25 -2.09 -24.95
N GLY A 36 78.50 -1.08 -24.52
CA GLY A 36 77.56 -1.15 -23.42
C GLY A 36 78.20 -1.08 -22.02
N THR A 37 79.47 -1.19 -21.91
CA THR A 37 80.18 -1.15 -20.61
C THR A 37 80.08 0.23 -19.99
N GLY A 38 79.69 0.29 -18.74
CA GLY A 38 79.58 1.52 -17.96
C GLY A 38 78.33 2.36 -18.19
N ILE A 39 77.41 1.94 -19.00
CA ILE A 39 76.09 2.61 -19.15
C ILE A 39 75.39 2.59 -17.81
N GLY A 40 74.92 3.75 -17.35
CA GLY A 40 74.27 3.91 -16.04
C GLY A 40 75.23 4.21 -14.88
N ASP A 41 76.51 3.95 -15.06
CA ASP A 41 77.48 4.28 -14.07
C ASP A 41 78.42 5.46 -14.56
N THR A 42 79.15 5.21 -15.59
CA THR A 42 80.12 6.20 -16.15
C THR A 42 79.69 6.75 -17.50
N ALA A 43 79.06 5.97 -18.31
CA ALA A 43 78.56 6.37 -19.63
C ALA A 43 77.09 6.74 -19.61
N ILE A 44 76.71 7.72 -20.42
CA ILE A 44 75.30 8.16 -20.59
C ILE A 44 74.54 7.19 -21.40
N GLY A 45 75.10 6.55 -22.38
CA GLY A 45 74.54 5.63 -23.31
C GLY A 45 75.49 5.38 -24.49
N GLY A 46 75.00 4.79 -25.54
CA GLY A 46 75.74 4.54 -26.75
C GLY A 46 75.08 3.70 -27.79
N TYR A 47 75.76 3.44 -28.88
CA TYR A 47 75.29 2.47 -29.89
C TYR A 47 75.99 1.14 -29.55
N VAL A 48 75.20 0.22 -28.97
CA VAL A 48 75.76 -0.98 -28.36
C VAL A 48 75.19 -2.23 -29.00
N PRO A 49 75.90 -3.34 -29.07
CA PRO A 49 75.40 -4.62 -29.52
C PRO A 49 74.25 -5.11 -28.55
N GLU A 50 73.25 -5.67 -29.12
CA GLU A 50 72.14 -6.30 -28.38
C GLU A 50 72.62 -7.69 -27.86
N TYR A 51 73.01 -7.75 -26.64
CA TYR A 51 73.62 -8.98 -26.04
C TYR A 51 72.55 -10.02 -25.62
N GLU A 52 71.32 -9.61 -25.37
CA GLU A 52 70.28 -10.52 -24.85
C GLU A 52 69.98 -11.70 -25.78
N ASN A 53 70.04 -11.49 -27.12
CA ASN A 53 69.79 -12.54 -28.09
C ASN A 53 71.09 -13.23 -28.59
N GLY A 54 72.27 -12.69 -28.26
CA GLY A 54 73.52 -13.22 -28.75
C GLY A 54 73.84 -14.63 -28.22
N ALA A 55 73.52 -14.87 -26.98
CA ALA A 55 73.76 -16.19 -26.36
C ALA A 55 72.84 -17.25 -26.97
N GLU A 56 71.62 -16.92 -27.27
CA GLU A 56 70.65 -17.83 -27.85
C GLU A 56 70.99 -18.14 -29.32
N VAL A 57 71.42 -17.14 -30.06
CA VAL A 57 71.93 -17.31 -31.47
C VAL A 57 73.16 -18.23 -31.47
N ILE A 58 74.10 -18.01 -30.58
CA ILE A 58 75.32 -18.86 -30.47
C ILE A 58 74.94 -20.28 -30.05
N ALA A 59 74.05 -20.44 -29.08
CA ALA A 59 73.58 -21.74 -28.61
C ALA A 59 72.88 -22.54 -29.75
N ASN A 60 72.04 -21.86 -30.55
CA ASN A 60 71.36 -22.47 -31.69
C ASN A 60 72.35 -22.82 -32.82
N GLN A 61 73.36 -22.01 -33.05
CA GLN A 61 74.42 -22.36 -34.02
C GLN A 61 75.25 -23.54 -33.55
N ILE A 62 75.63 -23.60 -32.25
CA ILE A 62 76.34 -24.72 -31.71
C ILE A 62 75.50 -25.98 -31.80
N ARG A 63 74.18 -25.90 -31.50
CA ARG A 63 73.29 -27.05 -31.61
C ARG A 63 73.19 -27.52 -33.07
N LYS A 64 73.02 -26.60 -34.05
CA LYS A 64 72.97 -26.91 -35.46
C LYS A 64 74.24 -27.61 -35.93
N TYR A 65 75.43 -27.13 -35.48
CA TYR A 65 76.73 -27.77 -35.76
C TYR A 65 76.78 -29.18 -35.25
N TYR A 66 76.34 -29.45 -34.05
CA TYR A 66 76.32 -30.79 -33.49
C TYR A 66 75.30 -31.72 -34.17
N ASP A 67 74.21 -31.18 -34.75
CA ASP A 67 73.20 -31.98 -35.43
C ASP A 67 73.57 -32.27 -36.89
N THR A 68 74.37 -31.42 -37.58
CA THR A 68 74.66 -31.55 -39.03
C THR A 68 76.11 -31.85 -39.35
N ASP A 69 77.04 -31.75 -38.36
CA ASP A 69 78.47 -31.88 -38.50
C ASP A 69 79.09 -31.03 -39.63
N ASP A 70 78.41 -29.99 -40.03
CA ASP A 70 78.79 -29.11 -41.15
C ASP A 70 79.11 -27.69 -40.66
N ILE A 71 80.43 -27.30 -40.81
CA ILE A 71 80.92 -26.00 -40.44
C ILE A 71 80.62 -24.94 -41.52
N GLU A 72 80.40 -25.35 -42.78
CA GLU A 72 80.21 -24.36 -43.86
C GLU A 72 78.86 -23.66 -43.80
N ASP A 73 77.88 -24.18 -43.04
CA ASP A 73 76.56 -23.56 -42.85
C ASP A 73 76.52 -22.64 -41.59
N ALA A 74 77.67 -22.47 -40.91
CA ALA A 74 77.79 -21.53 -39.80
C ALA A 74 77.98 -20.10 -40.29
N HIS A 75 76.92 -19.44 -40.67
CA HIS A 75 76.97 -18.04 -41.05
C HIS A 75 77.28 -17.14 -39.86
N PHE A 76 78.24 -16.18 -40.06
CA PHE A 76 78.49 -15.12 -39.10
C PHE A 76 77.24 -14.26 -38.97
N HIS A 77 76.62 -14.33 -37.82
CA HIS A 77 75.53 -13.42 -37.49
C HIS A 77 76.13 -12.16 -36.82
N THR A 78 75.90 -11.03 -37.43
CA THR A 78 76.18 -9.74 -36.78
C THR A 78 75.03 -9.46 -35.81
N SER A 79 75.36 -9.32 -34.54
CA SER A 79 74.38 -8.87 -33.59
C SER A 79 73.83 -7.49 -33.98
N LYS A 80 72.50 -7.36 -33.90
CA LYS A 80 71.89 -6.03 -34.11
C LYS A 80 72.42 -5.11 -32.99
N SER A 81 72.73 -3.87 -33.38
CA SER A 81 73.10 -2.86 -32.37
C SER A 81 71.97 -1.89 -32.18
N LEU A 82 71.80 -1.45 -30.98
CA LEU A 82 70.73 -0.51 -30.59
C LEU A 82 71.35 0.69 -29.85
N TYR A 83 70.65 1.80 -29.87
CA TYR A 83 70.97 2.96 -29.09
C TYR A 83 70.40 2.72 -27.66
N LEU A 84 71.29 2.58 -26.67
CA LEU A 84 70.95 2.36 -25.29
C LEU A 84 71.38 3.52 -24.43
N PHE A 85 70.50 4.06 -23.62
CA PHE A 85 70.80 5.19 -22.75
C PHE A 85 70.26 4.94 -21.34
N ASP A 86 70.91 5.48 -20.33
CA ASP A 86 70.47 5.49 -18.94
C ASP A 86 69.68 6.77 -18.65
N SER A 87 68.45 6.62 -18.14
CA SER A 87 67.55 7.73 -17.90
C SER A 87 68.04 8.72 -16.83
N ARG A 88 68.84 8.24 -15.83
CA ARG A 88 69.35 9.08 -14.76
C ARG A 88 70.51 9.95 -15.30
N LYS A 89 71.39 9.33 -16.11
CA LYS A 89 72.48 10.03 -16.76
C LYS A 89 72.03 11.05 -17.77
N LEU A 90 70.98 10.75 -18.55
CA LEU A 90 70.35 11.72 -19.45
C LEU A 90 69.87 12.97 -18.68
N LYS A 91 69.21 12.75 -17.52
CA LYS A 91 68.74 13.84 -16.66
C LYS A 91 69.91 14.65 -16.05
N GLU A 92 70.94 13.94 -15.57
CA GLU A 92 72.14 14.55 -15.01
C GLU A 92 72.75 15.48 -16.03
N TRP A 93 72.90 15.04 -17.26
CA TRP A 93 73.46 15.80 -18.37
C TRP A 93 72.48 16.72 -19.09
N LYS A 94 71.24 16.81 -18.63
CA LYS A 94 70.16 17.62 -19.24
C LYS A 94 69.92 17.34 -20.72
N ILE A 95 70.08 16.09 -21.15
CA ILE A 95 69.76 15.63 -22.51
C ILE A 95 68.36 15.24 -22.57
N ALA A 96 67.57 15.91 -23.41
CA ALA A 96 66.16 15.59 -23.59
C ALA A 96 65.99 14.33 -24.43
N GLU A 97 65.00 13.50 -24.10
CA GLU A 97 64.71 12.23 -24.81
C GLU A 97 64.42 12.42 -26.31
N TYR A 98 63.78 13.54 -26.70
CA TYR A 98 63.53 13.85 -28.11
C TYR A 98 64.79 14.14 -28.93
N ALA A 99 65.93 14.42 -28.28
CA ALA A 99 67.19 14.66 -28.94
C ALA A 99 67.94 13.34 -29.25
N LEU A 100 67.48 12.23 -28.76
CA LEU A 100 68.11 10.92 -28.99
C LEU A 100 67.76 10.38 -30.38
N PRO A 101 68.59 9.52 -30.96
CA PRO A 101 68.29 8.83 -32.22
C PRO A 101 66.98 8.07 -32.14
N LYS A 102 66.26 8.02 -33.26
CA LYS A 102 65.00 7.24 -33.33
C LYS A 102 65.26 5.77 -33.03
N GLY A 103 64.45 5.16 -32.20
CA GLY A 103 64.60 3.76 -31.80
C GLY A 103 65.57 3.56 -30.63
N SER A 104 65.97 4.63 -29.93
CA SER A 104 66.76 4.51 -28.71
C SER A 104 65.97 3.83 -27.59
N VAL A 105 66.61 2.91 -26.90
CA VAL A 105 66.09 2.26 -25.69
C VAL A 105 66.67 3.02 -24.47
N ILE A 106 65.77 3.41 -23.55
CA ILE A 106 66.16 4.14 -22.35
C ILE A 106 65.95 3.19 -21.14
N GLU A 107 66.99 2.76 -20.52
CA GLU A 107 66.93 1.95 -19.32
C GLU A 107 66.58 2.81 -18.09
N ASP A 108 66.04 2.16 -17.07
CA ASP A 108 65.65 2.77 -15.80
C ASP A 108 64.53 3.82 -15.86
N THR A 109 63.88 4.00 -17.00
CA THR A 109 62.62 4.76 -17.03
C THR A 109 61.53 4.02 -16.29
N MET A 110 60.63 4.79 -15.65
CA MET A 110 59.43 4.23 -15.01
C MET A 110 58.60 3.39 -16.01
N ALA A 111 58.57 3.81 -17.27
CA ALA A 111 57.88 3.11 -18.36
C ALA A 111 58.48 1.74 -18.68
N ALA A 112 59.84 1.64 -18.73
CA ALA A 112 60.52 0.37 -18.95
C ALA A 112 60.33 -0.61 -17.77
N LYS A 113 60.36 -0.09 -16.53
CA LYS A 113 60.06 -0.91 -15.34
C LYS A 113 58.58 -1.36 -15.32
N LEU A 114 57.62 -0.47 -15.67
CA LEU A 114 56.21 -0.82 -15.78
C LEU A 114 55.97 -1.87 -16.88
N SER A 115 56.64 -1.75 -18.03
CA SER A 115 56.52 -2.77 -19.11
C SER A 115 56.93 -4.16 -18.65
N LYS A 116 57.99 -4.27 -17.86
CA LYS A 116 58.43 -5.58 -17.31
C LYS A 116 57.42 -6.22 -16.38
N TYR A 117 56.59 -5.39 -15.70
CA TYR A 117 55.58 -5.87 -14.77
C TYR A 117 54.15 -5.73 -15.28
N SER A 118 53.97 -5.36 -16.56
CA SER A 118 52.62 -5.10 -17.16
C SER A 118 51.65 -6.25 -16.94
N HIS A 119 52.09 -7.46 -17.09
CA HIS A 119 51.24 -8.65 -16.93
C HIS A 119 50.75 -8.83 -15.49
N TYR A 120 51.57 -8.53 -14.49
CA TYR A 120 51.15 -8.57 -13.09
C TYR A 120 50.22 -7.43 -12.73
N ILE A 121 50.38 -6.25 -13.36
CA ILE A 121 49.49 -5.11 -13.18
C ILE A 121 48.09 -5.43 -13.76
N GLU A 122 48.05 -6.02 -14.96
CA GLU A 122 46.78 -6.46 -15.59
C GLU A 122 46.02 -7.49 -14.73
N LEU A 123 46.74 -8.49 -14.18
CA LEU A 123 46.15 -9.48 -13.27
C LEU A 123 45.64 -8.81 -11.98
N LEU A 124 46.37 -7.87 -11.42
CA LEU A 124 45.97 -7.13 -10.22
C LEU A 124 44.70 -6.30 -10.48
N VAL A 125 44.65 -5.57 -11.61
CA VAL A 125 43.46 -4.78 -12.02
C VAL A 125 42.28 -5.68 -12.24
N ALA A 126 42.44 -6.81 -12.93
CA ALA A 126 41.37 -7.81 -13.13
C ALA A 126 40.84 -8.38 -11.80
N GLY A 127 41.76 -8.66 -10.86
CA GLY A 127 41.38 -9.11 -9.51
C GLY A 127 40.56 -8.07 -8.72
N ILE A 128 41.00 -6.80 -8.79
CA ILE A 128 40.28 -5.68 -8.14
C ILE A 128 38.90 -5.51 -8.77
N LEU A 129 38.80 -5.55 -10.11
CA LEU A 129 37.52 -5.45 -10.81
C LEU A 129 36.57 -6.59 -10.41
N LEU A 130 37.07 -7.81 -10.33
CA LEU A 130 36.28 -8.97 -9.88
C LEU A 130 35.80 -8.79 -8.44
N LEU A 131 36.64 -8.29 -7.55
CA LEU A 131 36.28 -8.02 -6.15
C LEU A 131 35.19 -6.94 -6.05
N VAL A 132 35.31 -5.87 -6.82
CA VAL A 132 34.31 -4.80 -6.88
C VAL A 132 32.97 -5.33 -7.39
N LEU A 133 32.97 -6.13 -8.46
CA LEU A 133 31.76 -6.77 -8.98
C LEU A 133 31.11 -7.71 -7.95
N LEU A 134 31.92 -8.48 -7.23
CA LEU A 134 31.44 -9.34 -6.16
C LEU A 134 30.79 -8.53 -5.03
N LEU A 135 31.43 -7.44 -4.60
CA LEU A 135 30.87 -6.54 -3.58
C LEU A 135 29.57 -5.90 -4.03
N LEU A 136 29.49 -5.44 -5.28
CA LEU A 136 28.25 -4.89 -5.86
C LEU A 136 27.15 -5.95 -5.91
N PHE A 137 27.47 -7.18 -6.28
CA PHE A 137 26.51 -8.27 -6.30
C PHE A 137 25.99 -8.62 -4.90
N VAL A 138 26.89 -8.71 -3.91
CA VAL A 138 26.51 -8.98 -2.51
C VAL A 138 25.63 -7.84 -1.95
N THR A 139 26.00 -6.59 -2.19
CA THR A 139 25.19 -5.44 -1.76
C THR A 139 23.81 -5.43 -2.43
N TRP A 140 23.73 -5.72 -3.72
CA TRP A 140 22.46 -5.88 -4.44
C TRP A 140 21.60 -7.00 -3.85
N LEU A 141 22.20 -8.15 -3.54
CA LEU A 141 21.52 -9.29 -2.92
C LEU A 141 20.96 -8.92 -1.53
N LEU A 142 21.77 -8.24 -0.70
CA LEU A 142 21.34 -7.78 0.63
C LEU A 142 20.18 -6.77 0.55
N LEU A 143 20.26 -5.83 -0.39
CA LEU A 143 19.18 -4.86 -0.62
C LEU A 143 17.91 -5.54 -1.11
N ARG A 144 18.03 -6.53 -2.00
CA ARG A 144 16.91 -7.33 -2.48
C ARG A 144 16.24 -8.13 -1.34
N MET A 145 17.05 -8.77 -0.50
CA MET A 145 16.54 -9.51 0.67
C MET A 145 15.82 -8.59 1.66
N ARG A 146 16.37 -7.39 1.94
CA ARG A 146 15.70 -6.40 2.79
C ARG A 146 14.34 -5.97 2.22
N ARG A 147 14.27 -5.68 0.93
CA ARG A 147 12.99 -5.32 0.27
C ARG A 147 11.98 -6.46 0.37
N LEU A 148 12.40 -7.70 0.12
CA LEU A 148 11.54 -8.87 0.21
C LEU A 148 11.00 -9.05 1.65
N LYS A 149 11.87 -8.87 2.65
CA LYS A 149 11.49 -8.97 4.06
C LYS A 149 10.44 -7.93 4.44
N LEU A 150 10.64 -6.65 4.06
CA LEU A 150 9.68 -5.59 4.32
C LEU A 150 8.33 -5.85 3.64
N THR A 151 8.34 -6.35 2.39
CA THR A 151 7.11 -6.71 1.67
C THR A 151 6.38 -7.88 2.31
N LEU A 152 7.11 -8.84 2.87
CA LEU A 152 6.56 -9.97 3.61
C LEU A 152 5.91 -9.51 4.91
N GLU A 153 6.60 -8.70 5.71
CA GLU A 153 6.08 -8.14 6.96
C GLU A 153 4.81 -7.31 6.74
N GLU A 154 4.77 -6.51 5.65
CA GLU A 154 3.58 -5.75 5.28
C GLU A 154 2.40 -6.67 4.90
N ARG A 155 2.66 -7.71 4.10
CA ARG A 155 1.61 -8.69 3.73
C ARG A 155 1.13 -9.51 4.92
N GLU A 156 2.03 -9.91 5.82
CA GLU A 156 1.63 -10.58 7.06
C GLU A 156 0.74 -9.68 7.91
N GLY A 157 1.08 -8.40 8.06
CA GLY A 157 0.23 -7.43 8.74
C GLY A 157 -1.16 -7.29 8.11
N GLN A 158 -1.23 -7.19 6.78
CA GLN A 158 -2.50 -7.13 6.04
C GLN A 158 -3.33 -8.42 6.22
N LEU A 159 -2.68 -9.58 6.19
CA LEU A 159 -3.35 -10.88 6.40
C LEU A 159 -3.89 -11.02 7.82
N VAL A 160 -3.16 -10.58 8.84
CA VAL A 160 -3.63 -10.59 10.24
C VAL A 160 -4.89 -9.74 10.38
N VAL A 161 -4.86 -8.49 9.88
CA VAL A 161 -6.02 -7.58 9.93
C VAL A 161 -7.21 -8.15 9.15
N ALA A 162 -6.98 -8.71 7.96
CA ALA A 162 -8.03 -9.33 7.15
C ALA A 162 -8.63 -10.56 7.85
N ARG A 163 -7.78 -11.37 8.49
CA ARG A 163 -8.20 -12.55 9.26
C ARG A 163 -9.04 -12.15 10.48
N GLU A 164 -8.57 -11.18 11.27
CA GLU A 164 -9.30 -10.69 12.45
C GLU A 164 -10.69 -10.18 12.03
N LYS A 165 -10.76 -9.40 10.94
CA LYS A 165 -12.03 -8.91 10.40
C LYS A 165 -12.94 -10.04 9.92
N ALA A 166 -12.39 -11.10 9.32
CA ALA A 166 -13.16 -12.27 8.89
C ALA A 166 -13.67 -13.08 10.11
N GLU A 167 -12.81 -13.31 11.12
CA GLU A 167 -13.20 -14.00 12.36
C GLU A 167 -14.28 -13.23 13.13
N GLU A 168 -14.15 -11.89 13.22
CA GLU A 168 -15.19 -11.03 13.80
C GLU A 168 -16.51 -11.13 13.05
N SER A 169 -16.48 -11.09 11.71
CA SER A 169 -17.66 -11.27 10.86
C SER A 169 -18.32 -12.63 11.07
N ASP A 170 -17.53 -13.71 11.14
CA ASP A 170 -18.05 -15.05 11.36
C ASP A 170 -18.65 -15.22 12.77
N MET A 171 -18.04 -14.60 13.77
CA MET A 171 -18.55 -14.56 15.15
C MET A 171 -19.89 -13.83 15.22
N LEU A 172 -19.99 -12.64 14.59
CA LEU A 172 -21.22 -11.86 14.50
C LEU A 172 -22.32 -12.63 13.77
N LYS A 173 -21.99 -13.33 12.67
CA LYS A 173 -22.90 -14.16 11.91
C LYS A 173 -23.42 -15.36 12.72
N SER A 174 -22.55 -16.00 13.47
CA SER A 174 -22.91 -17.11 14.35
C SER A 174 -23.82 -16.68 15.50
N ALA A 175 -23.49 -15.54 16.14
CA ALA A 175 -24.33 -14.93 17.17
C ALA A 175 -25.71 -14.51 16.61
N PHE A 176 -25.74 -13.97 15.39
CA PHE A 176 -26.98 -13.64 14.67
C PHE A 176 -27.87 -14.87 14.49
N LEU A 177 -27.34 -15.98 13.96
CA LEU A 177 -28.07 -17.21 13.74
C LEU A 177 -28.60 -17.84 15.06
N ALA A 178 -27.80 -17.80 16.13
CA ALA A 178 -28.19 -18.28 17.44
C ALA A 178 -29.34 -17.45 18.02
N ASN A 179 -29.26 -16.11 17.95
CA ASN A 179 -30.31 -15.20 18.40
C ASN A 179 -31.59 -15.36 17.58
N MET A 180 -31.48 -15.48 16.25
CA MET A 180 -32.63 -15.76 15.39
C MET A 180 -33.36 -17.05 15.79
N SER A 181 -32.61 -18.14 16.01
CA SER A 181 -33.20 -19.42 16.42
C SER A 181 -33.96 -19.29 17.74
N HIS A 182 -33.45 -18.50 18.68
CA HIS A 182 -34.13 -18.26 19.95
C HIS A 182 -35.38 -17.40 19.79
N GLU A 183 -35.31 -16.29 19.02
CA GLU A 183 -36.46 -15.38 18.80
C GLU A 183 -37.58 -16.03 17.94
N ILE A 184 -37.27 -17.00 17.09
CA ILE A 184 -38.26 -17.83 16.37
C ILE A 184 -38.89 -18.86 17.27
N ARG A 185 -38.10 -19.53 18.13
CA ARG A 185 -38.58 -20.65 18.96
C ARG A 185 -39.64 -20.19 20.00
N THR A 186 -39.45 -19.00 20.58
CA THR A 186 -40.33 -18.49 21.64
C THR A 186 -41.78 -18.32 21.16
N PRO A 187 -42.09 -17.54 20.10
CA PRO A 187 -43.44 -17.42 19.58
C PRO A 187 -43.99 -18.75 19.01
N LEU A 188 -43.14 -19.55 18.37
CA LEU A 188 -43.56 -20.85 17.84
C LEU A 188 -44.03 -21.80 18.94
N ASN A 189 -43.28 -21.87 20.05
CA ASN A 189 -43.68 -22.68 21.22
C ASN A 189 -45.01 -22.19 21.84
N ALA A 190 -45.22 -20.87 21.87
CA ALA A 190 -46.49 -20.30 22.34
C ALA A 190 -47.64 -20.68 21.39
N ILE A 191 -47.47 -20.55 20.07
CA ILE A 191 -48.48 -20.98 19.08
C ILE A 191 -48.80 -22.43 19.26
N VAL A 192 -47.82 -23.33 19.30
CA VAL A 192 -48.02 -24.77 19.46
C VAL A 192 -48.68 -25.11 20.79
N GLY A 193 -48.19 -24.53 21.90
CA GLY A 193 -48.71 -24.80 23.25
C GLY A 193 -50.17 -24.37 23.41
N PHE A 194 -50.51 -23.12 23.05
CA PHE A 194 -51.89 -22.64 23.16
C PHE A 194 -52.82 -23.29 22.15
N SER A 195 -52.36 -23.63 20.94
CA SER A 195 -53.15 -24.41 19.98
C SER A 195 -53.48 -25.82 20.50
N SER A 196 -52.53 -26.45 21.22
CA SER A 196 -52.75 -27.75 21.86
C SER A 196 -53.76 -27.65 23.03
N LEU A 197 -53.67 -26.58 23.84
CA LEU A 197 -54.60 -26.34 24.94
C LEU A 197 -56.02 -26.08 24.42
N MET A 198 -56.18 -25.41 23.27
CA MET A 198 -57.48 -25.14 22.64
C MET A 198 -58.23 -26.41 22.23
N GLN A 199 -57.61 -27.57 22.19
CA GLN A 199 -58.21 -28.86 21.89
C GLN A 199 -58.99 -29.45 23.08
N SER A 200 -58.84 -28.89 24.30
CA SER A 200 -59.55 -29.32 25.48
C SER A 200 -61.07 -28.99 25.40
N GLU A 201 -61.90 -29.93 25.68
CA GLU A 201 -63.35 -29.74 25.71
C GLU A 201 -63.86 -28.96 26.95
N GLU A 202 -63.01 -28.84 28.00
CA GLU A 202 -63.38 -28.22 29.28
C GLU A 202 -63.17 -26.69 29.28
N LEU A 203 -62.68 -26.09 28.17
CA LEU A 203 -62.41 -24.67 28.09
C LEU A 203 -63.68 -23.83 27.97
N SER A 204 -63.73 -22.75 28.78
CA SER A 204 -64.73 -21.70 28.62
C SER A 204 -64.56 -20.95 27.30
N GLN A 205 -65.66 -20.27 26.86
CA GLN A 205 -65.59 -19.46 25.64
C GLN A 205 -64.62 -18.27 25.75
N GLU A 206 -64.48 -17.70 26.95
CA GLU A 206 -63.57 -16.64 27.28
C GLU A 206 -62.12 -17.11 27.19
N GLU A 207 -61.76 -18.26 27.79
CA GLU A 207 -60.43 -18.84 27.76
C GLU A 207 -60.02 -19.22 26.30
N ARG A 208 -60.97 -19.76 25.52
CA ARG A 208 -60.73 -20.08 24.11
C ARG A 208 -60.44 -18.84 23.28
N ALA A 209 -61.16 -17.73 23.55
CA ALA A 209 -60.93 -16.45 22.90
C ALA A 209 -59.57 -15.86 23.27
N GLU A 210 -59.15 -15.98 24.55
CA GLU A 210 -57.85 -15.53 25.03
C GLU A 210 -56.71 -16.31 24.39
N TYR A 211 -56.81 -17.66 24.34
CA TYR A 211 -55.79 -18.50 23.71
C TYR A 211 -55.70 -18.23 22.20
N CYS A 212 -56.85 -18.03 21.52
CA CYS A 212 -56.85 -17.63 20.13
C CYS A 212 -56.14 -16.30 19.90
N ALA A 213 -56.37 -15.29 20.74
CA ALA A 213 -55.70 -14.00 20.66
C ALA A 213 -54.18 -14.14 20.86
N ILE A 214 -53.71 -15.01 21.78
CA ILE A 214 -52.30 -15.30 22.00
C ILE A 214 -51.68 -15.96 20.74
N VAL A 215 -52.37 -16.94 20.15
CA VAL A 215 -51.89 -17.62 18.92
C VAL A 215 -51.77 -16.62 17.78
N VAL A 216 -52.78 -15.77 17.55
CA VAL A 216 -52.79 -14.76 16.49
C VAL A 216 -51.63 -13.76 16.71
N SER A 217 -51.51 -13.21 17.91
CA SER A 217 -50.44 -12.22 18.23
C SER A 217 -49.04 -12.80 18.08
N ASN A 218 -48.81 -14.07 18.45
CA ASN A 218 -47.51 -14.71 18.25
C ASN A 218 -47.23 -15.05 16.77
N SER A 219 -48.27 -15.36 15.98
CA SER A 219 -48.18 -15.58 14.53
C SER A 219 -47.79 -14.27 13.80
N GLU A 220 -48.44 -13.17 14.14
CA GLU A 220 -48.08 -11.83 13.61
C GLU A 220 -46.64 -11.42 13.98
N MET A 221 -46.22 -11.70 15.23
CA MET A 221 -44.87 -11.48 15.66
C MET A 221 -43.87 -12.31 14.85
N LEU A 222 -44.18 -13.57 14.57
CA LEU A 222 -43.32 -14.47 13.79
C LEU A 222 -43.19 -13.99 12.33
N LEU A 223 -44.30 -13.56 11.72
CA LEU A 223 -44.30 -12.98 10.38
C LEU A 223 -43.45 -11.71 10.31
N THR A 224 -43.57 -10.82 11.28
CA THR A 224 -42.74 -9.61 11.38
C THR A 224 -41.26 -9.96 11.48
N LEU A 225 -40.93 -10.91 12.35
CA LEU A 225 -39.54 -11.37 12.50
C LEU A 225 -39.01 -11.96 11.20
N LEU A 226 -39.78 -12.77 10.49
CA LEU A 226 -39.38 -13.37 9.21
C LEU A 226 -39.08 -12.28 8.17
N ASN A 227 -39.97 -11.28 8.06
CA ASN A 227 -39.81 -10.17 7.13
C ASN A 227 -38.56 -9.34 7.50
N ASP A 228 -38.34 -9.04 8.78
CA ASP A 228 -37.14 -8.34 9.27
C ASP A 228 -35.86 -9.08 8.87
N ILE A 229 -35.85 -10.42 9.00
CA ILE A 229 -34.70 -11.26 8.61
C ILE A 229 -34.48 -11.23 7.10
N LEU A 230 -35.52 -11.32 6.30
CA LEU A 230 -35.45 -11.26 4.84
C LEU A 230 -34.93 -9.87 4.39
N ASP A 231 -35.39 -8.80 5.03
CA ASP A 231 -34.91 -7.44 4.76
C ASP A 231 -33.42 -7.29 5.09
N ILE A 232 -32.97 -7.71 6.28
CA ILE A 232 -31.57 -7.67 6.65
C ILE A 232 -30.71 -8.47 5.66
N SER A 233 -31.10 -9.70 5.36
CA SER A 233 -30.37 -10.57 4.43
C SER A 233 -30.26 -9.93 3.04
N SER A 234 -31.32 -9.32 2.58
CA SER A 234 -31.38 -8.69 1.26
C SER A 234 -30.59 -7.39 1.21
N LEU A 235 -30.59 -6.60 2.30
CA LEU A 235 -29.80 -5.38 2.47
C LEU A 235 -28.29 -5.70 2.51
N GLU A 236 -27.88 -6.75 3.25
CA GLU A 236 -26.48 -7.17 3.33
C GLU A 236 -25.91 -7.71 2.01
N CYS A 237 -26.75 -8.44 1.27
CA CYS A 237 -26.36 -8.97 -0.03
C CYS A 237 -26.35 -7.92 -1.16
N GLY A 238 -26.70 -6.65 -0.88
CA GLY A 238 -26.83 -5.60 -1.90
C GLY A 238 -27.93 -5.92 -2.95
N LYS A 239 -28.85 -6.84 -2.65
CA LYS A 239 -29.88 -7.30 -3.61
C LYS A 239 -31.15 -6.47 -3.57
N ILE A 240 -31.29 -5.57 -2.60
CA ILE A 240 -32.46 -4.68 -2.53
C ILE A 240 -32.29 -3.59 -3.59
N ARG A 241 -33.27 -3.51 -4.46
CA ARG A 241 -33.42 -2.38 -5.40
C ARG A 241 -34.29 -1.33 -4.73
N PHE A 242 -33.77 -0.12 -4.65
CA PHE A 242 -34.52 1.05 -4.22
C PHE A 242 -35.31 1.60 -5.43
N ASN A 243 -36.57 1.88 -5.22
CA ASN A 243 -37.42 2.48 -6.25
C ASN A 243 -37.56 3.98 -5.97
N TYR A 244 -36.57 4.75 -6.43
CA TYR A 244 -36.57 6.19 -6.25
C TYR A 244 -37.59 6.85 -7.17
N ALA A 245 -38.49 7.63 -6.58
CA ALA A 245 -39.46 8.45 -7.27
C ALA A 245 -39.57 9.83 -6.59
N SER A 246 -40.10 10.81 -7.29
CA SER A 246 -40.42 12.12 -6.70
C SER A 246 -41.74 11.96 -5.90
N GLU A 247 -41.63 11.99 -4.59
CA GLU A 247 -42.72 11.69 -3.67
C GLU A 247 -43.00 12.88 -2.73
N ASP A 248 -44.24 13.14 -2.42
CA ASP A 248 -44.64 14.12 -1.41
C ASP A 248 -44.44 13.53 -0.01
N ILE A 249 -43.39 13.92 0.68
CA ILE A 249 -43.07 13.41 2.01
C ILE A 249 -44.07 13.80 3.08
N VAL A 250 -44.82 14.88 2.89
CA VAL A 250 -45.86 15.30 3.84
C VAL A 250 -47.02 14.30 3.81
N GLN A 251 -47.41 13.89 2.60
CA GLN A 251 -48.46 12.88 2.45
C GLN A 251 -47.99 11.52 3.01
N ILE A 252 -46.73 11.12 2.78
CA ILE A 252 -46.17 9.90 3.37
C ILE A 252 -46.23 9.97 4.89
N CYS A 253 -45.79 11.05 5.50
CA CYS A 253 -45.79 11.23 6.95
C CYS A 253 -47.19 11.19 7.55
N GLN A 254 -48.17 11.87 6.90
CA GLN A 254 -49.58 11.82 7.32
C GLN A 254 -50.15 10.42 7.23
N HIS A 255 -49.89 9.70 6.15
CA HIS A 255 -50.33 8.31 5.98
C HIS A 255 -49.74 7.39 7.06
N VAL A 256 -48.44 7.50 7.33
CA VAL A 256 -47.78 6.70 8.37
C VAL A 256 -48.30 7.04 9.77
N MET A 257 -48.59 8.32 10.06
CA MET A 257 -49.19 8.73 11.34
C MET A 257 -50.59 8.15 11.53
N MET A 258 -51.40 8.06 10.48
CA MET A 258 -52.73 7.42 10.51
C MET A 258 -52.65 5.91 10.70
N THR A 259 -51.79 5.24 9.92
CA THR A 259 -51.62 3.77 9.98
C THR A 259 -51.10 3.31 11.32
N THR A 260 -50.21 4.08 11.96
CA THR A 260 -49.60 3.74 13.27
C THR A 260 -50.47 4.20 14.47
N ALA A 261 -51.60 4.86 14.25
CA ALA A 261 -52.43 5.40 15.32
C ALA A 261 -52.88 4.35 16.34
N HIS A 262 -53.17 3.13 15.88
CA HIS A 262 -53.61 1.99 16.71
C HIS A 262 -52.50 1.44 17.62
N THR A 263 -51.24 1.73 17.37
CA THR A 263 -50.09 1.26 18.19
C THR A 263 -49.90 2.10 19.44
N ARG A 264 -50.50 3.28 19.51
CA ARG A 264 -50.40 4.21 20.63
C ARG A 264 -51.28 3.70 21.80
N GLN A 265 -50.79 3.86 23.01
CA GLN A 265 -51.58 3.55 24.19
C GLN A 265 -52.72 4.56 24.38
N ARG A 266 -53.81 4.12 25.06
CA ARG A 266 -54.95 5.00 25.34
C ARG A 266 -54.48 6.22 26.15
N GLY A 267 -54.75 7.45 25.68
CA GLY A 267 -54.35 8.69 26.30
C GLY A 267 -53.05 9.30 25.76
N VAL A 268 -52.34 8.63 24.86
CA VAL A 268 -51.14 9.19 24.21
C VAL A 268 -51.57 9.95 22.94
N GLU A 269 -51.29 11.24 22.92
CA GLU A 269 -51.57 12.13 21.80
C GLU A 269 -50.56 11.97 20.67
N GLY A 270 -51.05 11.84 19.41
CA GLY A 270 -50.19 11.86 18.22
C GLY A 270 -50.20 13.22 17.57
N ARG A 271 -49.04 13.80 17.37
CA ARG A 271 -48.87 15.14 16.74
C ARG A 271 -48.04 15.01 15.48
N PHE A 272 -48.41 15.82 14.46
CA PHE A 272 -47.60 15.96 13.25
C PHE A 272 -47.19 17.43 13.13
N ALA A 273 -45.88 17.67 13.03
CA ALA A 273 -45.27 19.02 12.93
C ALA A 273 -44.47 19.09 11.63
N CYS A 274 -44.95 19.88 10.69
CA CYS A 274 -44.26 20.11 9.43
C CYS A 274 -44.41 21.60 9.06
N PRO A 275 -43.34 22.32 8.69
CA PRO A 275 -43.40 23.74 8.37
C PRO A 275 -44.05 24.02 7.02
N VAL A 276 -44.17 23.02 6.15
CA VAL A 276 -44.69 23.13 4.78
C VAL A 276 -45.90 22.20 4.56
N GLY A 277 -46.78 22.58 3.65
CA GLY A 277 -47.98 21.78 3.31
C GLY A 277 -47.72 20.65 2.33
N SER A 278 -46.62 20.75 1.54
CA SER A 278 -46.17 19.72 0.58
C SER A 278 -44.66 19.92 0.32
N PHE A 279 -43.93 18.84 0.16
CA PHE A 279 -42.50 18.90 -0.23
C PHE A 279 -42.15 17.63 -1.04
N MET A 280 -41.70 17.85 -2.29
CA MET A 280 -41.32 16.78 -3.19
C MET A 280 -39.86 16.37 -2.93
N LEU A 281 -39.66 15.12 -2.60
CA LEU A 281 -38.35 14.54 -2.34
C LEU A 281 -38.14 13.31 -3.22
N THR A 282 -36.99 13.20 -3.87
CA THR A 282 -36.60 11.97 -4.55
C THR A 282 -36.23 10.91 -3.51
N THR A 283 -37.12 9.95 -3.29
CA THR A 283 -36.98 8.90 -2.27
C THR A 283 -37.69 7.63 -2.68
N ASP A 284 -37.42 6.54 -1.98
CA ASP A 284 -38.26 5.33 -2.01
C ASP A 284 -39.31 5.45 -0.90
N ALA A 285 -40.58 5.69 -1.29
CA ALA A 285 -41.69 5.88 -0.38
C ALA A 285 -41.91 4.70 0.58
N HIS A 286 -41.67 3.45 0.09
CA HIS A 286 -41.81 2.25 0.92
C HIS A 286 -40.73 2.19 2.01
N ARG A 287 -39.49 2.47 1.66
CA ARG A 287 -38.35 2.45 2.61
C ARG A 287 -38.42 3.62 3.60
N LEU A 288 -38.78 4.82 3.14
CA LEU A 288 -39.06 5.93 4.03
C LEU A 288 -40.19 5.61 5.02
N SER A 289 -41.30 5.09 4.53
CA SER A 289 -42.39 4.67 5.39
C SER A 289 -41.98 3.58 6.40
N GLN A 290 -41.15 2.63 5.99
CA GLN A 290 -40.63 1.58 6.85
C GLN A 290 -39.83 2.13 8.03
N ILE A 291 -38.92 3.12 7.79
CA ILE A 291 -38.20 3.81 8.87
C ILE A 291 -39.18 4.48 9.82
N LEU A 292 -40.10 5.31 9.29
CA LEU A 292 -41.04 6.07 10.10
C LEU A 292 -42.00 5.17 10.91
N ILE A 293 -42.50 4.09 10.32
CA ILE A 293 -43.34 3.10 11.00
C ILE A 293 -42.55 2.45 12.15
N ASN A 294 -41.31 2.02 11.93
CA ASN A 294 -40.48 1.45 12.96
C ASN A 294 -40.23 2.42 14.15
N LEU A 295 -39.99 3.69 13.84
CA LEU A 295 -39.75 4.71 14.88
C LEU A 295 -41.06 5.00 15.66
N LEU A 296 -42.19 5.18 14.96
CA LEU A 296 -43.47 5.49 15.57
C LEU A 296 -44.04 4.33 16.39
N THR A 297 -43.90 3.08 15.93
CA THR A 297 -44.31 1.89 16.69
C THR A 297 -43.45 1.69 17.93
N ASN A 298 -42.14 1.99 17.86
CA ASN A 298 -41.29 1.99 19.04
C ASN A 298 -41.71 3.09 20.04
N ALA A 299 -41.99 4.31 19.57
CA ALA A 299 -42.52 5.38 20.42
C ALA A 299 -43.85 4.97 21.09
N GLY A 300 -44.81 4.38 20.31
CA GLY A 300 -46.10 3.90 20.84
C GLY A 300 -45.96 2.81 21.89
N LYS A 301 -44.95 1.95 21.76
CA LYS A 301 -44.66 0.86 22.69
C LYS A 301 -44.11 1.34 24.02
N PHE A 302 -43.28 2.39 24.01
CA PHE A 302 -42.56 2.85 25.20
C PHE A 302 -43.18 4.07 25.87
N THR A 303 -44.11 4.78 25.22
CA THR A 303 -44.83 5.92 25.79
C THR A 303 -46.17 5.47 26.38
N SER A 304 -46.29 5.62 27.70
CA SER A 304 -47.52 5.26 28.45
C SER A 304 -48.49 6.43 28.53
N GLU A 305 -47.98 7.66 28.66
CA GLU A 305 -48.75 8.89 28.79
C GLU A 305 -48.05 10.05 28.09
N GLY A 306 -48.78 11.05 27.66
CA GLY A 306 -48.21 12.26 27.02
C GLY A 306 -48.41 12.24 25.50
N SER A 307 -47.32 12.45 24.73
CA SER A 307 -47.44 12.64 23.27
C SER A 307 -46.29 12.02 22.49
N ILE A 308 -46.60 11.67 21.24
CA ILE A 308 -45.66 11.25 20.21
C ILE A 308 -45.75 12.23 19.04
N THR A 309 -44.65 12.89 18.69
CA THR A 309 -44.58 13.91 17.64
C THR A 309 -43.73 13.41 16.49
N LEU A 310 -44.31 13.33 15.28
CA LEU A 310 -43.54 13.20 14.03
C LEU A 310 -43.25 14.61 13.52
N GLY A 311 -42.00 14.97 13.46
CA GLY A 311 -41.51 16.27 12.95
C GLY A 311 -40.79 16.09 11.60
N VAL A 312 -41.01 17.07 10.72
CA VAL A 312 -40.25 17.23 9.47
C VAL A 312 -39.61 18.60 9.46
N GLU A 313 -38.34 18.70 9.20
CA GLU A 313 -37.57 19.92 9.08
C GLU A 313 -36.71 19.88 7.81
N ILE A 314 -36.65 20.96 7.05
CA ILE A 314 -35.88 21.06 5.83
C ILE A 314 -34.62 21.87 6.14
N ASP A 315 -33.47 21.24 6.11
CA ASP A 315 -32.17 21.87 6.29
C ASP A 315 -31.55 22.15 4.90
N GLU A 316 -31.86 23.32 4.36
CA GLU A 316 -31.37 23.73 3.04
C GLU A 316 -29.86 23.95 3.04
N GLU A 317 -29.27 24.37 4.17
CA GLU A 317 -27.82 24.61 4.27
C GLU A 317 -27.04 23.31 4.12
N ARG A 318 -27.56 22.23 4.69
CA ARG A 318 -26.97 20.88 4.59
C ARG A 318 -27.49 20.08 3.42
N GLY A 319 -28.56 20.54 2.76
CA GLY A 319 -29.24 19.82 1.69
C GLY A 319 -29.87 18.51 2.18
N GLU A 320 -30.51 18.53 3.33
CA GLU A 320 -31.11 17.37 3.99
C GLU A 320 -32.52 17.66 4.48
N VAL A 321 -33.34 16.62 4.52
CA VAL A 321 -34.63 16.62 5.24
C VAL A 321 -34.46 15.82 6.51
N LEU A 322 -34.79 16.43 7.64
CA LEU A 322 -34.74 15.77 8.95
C LEU A 322 -36.14 15.30 9.34
N PHE A 323 -36.29 13.99 9.44
CA PHE A 323 -37.46 13.36 10.01
C PHE A 323 -37.20 13.05 11.47
N SER A 324 -38.01 13.56 12.39
CA SER A 324 -37.82 13.31 13.81
C SER A 324 -39.06 12.67 14.43
N VAL A 325 -38.87 11.63 15.25
CA VAL A 325 -39.92 11.06 16.08
C VAL A 325 -39.53 11.28 17.54
N ALA A 326 -40.28 12.19 18.19
CA ALA A 326 -40.08 12.53 19.59
C ALA A 326 -41.22 11.96 20.43
N ASP A 327 -40.89 11.26 21.50
CA ASP A 327 -41.80 10.71 22.46
C ASP A 327 -41.56 11.26 23.88
N THR A 328 -42.55 11.13 24.75
CA THR A 328 -42.46 11.50 26.17
C THR A 328 -42.28 10.27 27.08
N GLY A 329 -41.68 9.22 26.56
CA GLY A 329 -41.39 7.99 27.27
C GLY A 329 -40.17 8.10 28.23
N PRO A 330 -39.66 6.96 28.71
CA PRO A 330 -38.57 6.94 29.70
C PRO A 330 -37.21 7.43 29.20
N GLY A 331 -37.06 7.66 27.90
CA GLY A 331 -35.79 8.03 27.31
C GLY A 331 -34.78 6.88 27.15
N ILE A 332 -33.64 7.16 26.54
CA ILE A 332 -32.53 6.21 26.34
C ILE A 332 -31.29 6.78 27.00
N PRO A 333 -30.63 6.06 27.94
CA PRO A 333 -29.42 6.48 28.56
C PRO A 333 -28.31 6.80 27.51
N PRO A 334 -27.49 7.83 27.72
CA PRO A 334 -26.49 8.26 26.73
C PRO A 334 -25.51 7.15 26.30
N ASP A 335 -25.11 6.29 27.25
CA ASP A 335 -24.21 5.15 27.02
C ASP A 335 -24.82 4.04 26.15
N LYS A 336 -26.16 4.06 25.98
CA LYS A 336 -26.91 3.06 25.21
C LYS A 336 -27.48 3.57 23.88
N GLN A 337 -27.36 4.87 23.60
CA GLN A 337 -27.96 5.49 22.40
C GLN A 337 -27.44 4.94 21.08
N ASP A 338 -26.15 4.57 21.00
CA ASP A 338 -25.59 3.91 19.83
C ASP A 338 -25.90 2.40 19.79
N LEU A 339 -26.02 1.77 20.94
CA LEU A 339 -26.25 0.34 21.07
C LEU A 339 -27.65 -0.06 20.59
N VAL A 340 -28.66 0.81 20.71
CA VAL A 340 -30.05 0.50 20.30
C VAL A 340 -30.19 0.22 18.81
N PHE A 341 -29.23 0.60 17.99
CA PHE A 341 -29.19 0.31 16.56
C PHE A 341 -28.48 -1.03 16.25
N ASN A 342 -27.94 -1.72 17.26
CA ASN A 342 -27.35 -3.03 17.09
C ASN A 342 -28.47 -4.10 16.98
N ARG A 343 -28.19 -5.17 16.25
CA ARG A 343 -29.13 -6.27 16.03
C ARG A 343 -29.44 -6.99 17.34
N PHE A 344 -30.72 -7.26 17.60
CA PHE A 344 -31.24 -7.95 18.78
C PHE A 344 -30.99 -7.22 20.12
N GLU A 345 -30.53 -5.97 20.10
CA GLU A 345 -30.34 -5.20 21.31
C GLU A 345 -31.68 -4.77 21.90
N LYS A 346 -31.89 -5.02 23.20
CA LYS A 346 -33.09 -4.70 23.98
C LYS A 346 -32.68 -4.11 25.31
N LEU A 347 -33.03 -2.83 25.58
CA LEU A 347 -32.60 -2.11 26.78
C LEU A 347 -33.18 -2.67 28.08
N ASP A 348 -34.42 -3.21 28.05
CA ASP A 348 -35.23 -3.61 29.20
C ASP A 348 -35.32 -5.12 29.39
N GLY A 349 -34.28 -5.89 29.19
CA GLY A 349 -34.24 -7.32 29.46
C GLY A 349 -35.60 -8.04 29.37
N ASN A 350 -35.97 -8.58 28.24
CA ASN A 350 -37.07 -9.51 27.99
C ASN A 350 -38.54 -9.13 28.35
N LYS A 351 -38.80 -7.93 28.91
CA LYS A 351 -40.17 -7.61 29.39
C LYS A 351 -41.10 -6.99 28.33
N LYS A 352 -40.58 -6.39 27.26
CA LYS A 352 -41.39 -5.78 26.21
C LYS A 352 -41.21 -6.46 24.86
N LYS A 353 -42.32 -6.79 24.17
CA LYS A 353 -42.37 -7.47 22.85
C LYS A 353 -41.63 -6.68 21.79
N GLY A 354 -40.80 -7.35 21.00
CA GLY A 354 -40.12 -6.77 19.83
C GLY A 354 -38.93 -7.60 19.39
N THR A 355 -38.64 -7.60 18.08
CA THR A 355 -37.59 -8.41 17.45
C THR A 355 -36.15 -7.91 17.75
N GLY A 356 -35.99 -6.62 18.09
CA GLY A 356 -34.68 -5.97 18.21
C GLY A 356 -33.99 -5.78 16.86
N LEU A 357 -34.70 -5.94 15.75
CA LEU A 357 -34.14 -5.77 14.39
C LEU A 357 -34.57 -4.46 13.72
N GLY A 358 -35.70 -3.89 14.11
CA GLY A 358 -36.32 -2.72 13.43
C GLY A 358 -35.38 -1.51 13.36
N LEU A 359 -34.70 -1.11 14.48
CA LEU A 359 -33.76 0.00 14.47
C LEU A 359 -32.48 -0.30 13.67
N ALA A 360 -32.02 -1.55 13.70
CA ALA A 360 -30.89 -1.98 12.86
C ALA A 360 -31.22 -1.88 11.36
N ILE A 361 -32.46 -2.25 10.96
CA ILE A 361 -32.97 -2.09 9.59
C ILE A 361 -33.03 -0.59 9.24
N CYS A 362 -33.53 0.26 10.14
CA CYS A 362 -33.57 1.71 9.93
C CYS A 362 -32.18 2.29 9.66
N ARG A 363 -31.16 1.89 10.45
CA ARG A 363 -29.77 2.33 10.27
C ARG A 363 -29.22 1.86 8.92
N GLN A 364 -29.50 0.63 8.53
CA GLN A 364 -29.03 0.08 7.25
C GLN A 364 -29.67 0.82 6.06
N ILE A 365 -30.99 1.04 6.08
CA ILE A 365 -31.69 1.81 5.05
C ILE A 365 -31.16 3.23 5.00
N ALA A 366 -30.98 3.90 6.15
CA ALA A 366 -30.43 5.25 6.23
C ALA A 366 -29.05 5.34 5.58
N MET A 367 -28.16 4.38 5.83
CA MET A 367 -26.83 4.34 5.21
C MET A 367 -26.91 4.15 3.68
N ILE A 368 -27.79 3.27 3.19
CA ILE A 368 -27.91 3.01 1.75
C ILE A 368 -28.44 4.23 0.99
N VAL A 369 -29.39 4.97 1.55
CA VAL A 369 -29.86 6.24 0.94
C VAL A 369 -28.87 7.39 1.10
N GLY A 370 -27.72 7.14 1.75
CA GLY A 370 -26.71 8.14 2.01
C GLY A 370 -27.06 9.16 3.09
N GLY A 371 -28.03 8.81 3.93
CA GLY A 371 -28.44 9.56 5.11
C GLY A 371 -27.82 9.03 6.39
N ARG A 372 -28.37 9.45 7.52
CA ARG A 372 -27.97 9.01 8.86
C ARG A 372 -29.16 8.98 9.81
N ILE A 373 -29.11 8.11 10.82
CA ILE A 373 -30.10 8.03 11.88
C ILE A 373 -29.40 7.99 13.24
N TRP A 374 -29.94 8.74 14.21
CA TRP A 374 -29.38 8.81 15.57
C TRP A 374 -30.45 9.13 16.61
N VAL A 375 -30.08 9.03 17.89
CA VAL A 375 -30.86 9.55 19.01
C VAL A 375 -30.36 10.95 19.36
N ASP A 376 -31.29 11.91 19.45
CA ASP A 376 -30.96 13.30 19.83
C ASP A 376 -30.70 13.38 21.35
N SER A 377 -29.44 13.45 21.73
CA SER A 377 -29.00 13.53 23.13
C SER A 377 -29.38 14.86 23.82
N ALA A 378 -29.69 15.90 23.06
CA ALA A 378 -30.11 17.18 23.61
C ALA A 378 -31.60 17.21 24.00
N TYR A 379 -32.39 16.23 23.53
CA TYR A 379 -33.79 16.13 23.86
C TYR A 379 -33.98 15.46 25.23
N THR A 380 -34.59 16.18 26.16
CA THR A 380 -34.79 15.75 27.55
C THR A 380 -36.22 15.33 27.90
N GLY A 381 -37.15 15.45 26.96
CA GLY A 381 -38.58 15.16 27.16
C GLY A 381 -38.94 13.68 27.08
N GLY A 382 -37.99 12.80 26.79
CA GLY A 382 -38.17 11.37 26.53
C GLY A 382 -37.12 10.89 25.51
N THR A 383 -37.55 10.24 24.41
CA THR A 383 -36.64 9.88 23.30
C THR A 383 -36.98 10.68 22.05
N ARG A 384 -35.95 11.16 21.34
CA ARG A 384 -36.08 11.71 19.98
C ARG A 384 -35.14 10.97 19.06
N PHE A 385 -35.71 10.21 18.12
CA PHE A 385 -34.96 9.67 16.97
C PHE A 385 -34.99 10.69 15.83
N VAL A 386 -33.88 10.86 15.16
CA VAL A 386 -33.75 11.75 13.99
C VAL A 386 -33.18 10.94 12.85
N PHE A 387 -33.83 11.01 11.69
CA PHE A 387 -33.37 10.47 10.43
C PHE A 387 -33.15 11.63 9.45
N ALA A 388 -31.91 11.79 8.98
CA ALA A 388 -31.55 12.76 7.95
C ALA A 388 -31.50 12.07 6.59
N HIS A 389 -32.31 12.57 5.66
CA HIS A 389 -32.38 12.11 4.28
C HIS A 389 -31.80 13.17 3.34
N PRO A 390 -30.84 12.87 2.46
CA PRO A 390 -30.29 13.87 1.53
C PRO A 390 -31.35 14.28 0.48
N ILE A 391 -31.39 15.58 0.12
CA ILE A 391 -32.33 16.12 -0.86
C ILE A 391 -31.95 15.74 -2.30
N GLY A 392 -30.66 15.65 -2.62
CA GLY A 392 -30.17 15.42 -3.98
C GLY A 392 -29.71 13.98 -4.22
N ILE A 393 -30.62 13.01 -4.28
CA ILE A 393 -30.32 11.65 -4.73
C ILE A 393 -30.46 11.59 -6.24
N ASP A 394 -29.41 11.17 -6.96
CA ASP A 394 -29.47 10.90 -8.41
C ASP A 394 -29.98 9.49 -8.67
N PRO A 395 -31.20 9.31 -9.20
CA PRO A 395 -31.76 7.99 -9.48
C PRO A 395 -31.10 7.24 -10.65
N GLY A 396 -30.27 7.94 -11.46
CA GLY A 396 -29.65 7.42 -12.69
C GLY A 396 -28.25 6.87 -12.54
N GLY A 397 -27.65 6.89 -11.36
CA GLY A 397 -26.34 6.30 -11.08
C GLY A 397 -26.42 4.78 -11.05
N GLU A 398 -26.01 4.10 -12.12
CA GLU A 398 -25.81 2.63 -12.13
C GLU A 398 -25.06 2.19 -10.87
N ASN A 399 -25.66 1.22 -10.15
CA ASN A 399 -25.10 0.43 -9.06
C ASN A 399 -23.60 0.69 -8.75
N ARG A 400 -23.29 1.81 -8.08
CA ARG A 400 -22.06 1.96 -7.35
C ARG A 400 -22.32 1.42 -5.96
N GLU A 401 -21.54 0.45 -5.56
CA GLU A 401 -21.46 -0.01 -4.17
C GLU A 401 -21.27 1.22 -3.26
N GLY A 402 -22.33 1.59 -2.52
CA GLY A 402 -22.38 2.79 -1.71
C GLY A 402 -23.03 3.98 -2.43
N GLY A 403 -24.27 4.29 -2.03
CA GLY A 403 -25.17 5.31 -2.51
C GLY A 403 -24.56 6.50 -3.26
N GLY A 404 -25.07 6.76 -4.45
CA GLY A 404 -24.60 7.84 -5.32
C GLY A 404 -24.85 9.21 -4.71
N PHE A 405 -23.83 9.76 -4.07
CA PHE A 405 -23.79 11.16 -3.64
C PHE A 405 -23.43 12.06 -4.82
N LEU A 406 -24.21 13.11 -5.02
CA LEU A 406 -23.71 14.27 -5.76
C LEU A 406 -22.56 14.90 -4.98
N PRO A 407 -21.42 15.25 -5.62
CA PRO A 407 -20.32 15.96 -4.97
C PRO A 407 -20.84 17.24 -4.28
N SER A 408 -20.26 17.56 -3.14
CA SER A 408 -20.63 18.73 -2.32
C SER A 408 -20.66 20.07 -3.08
N GLU A 409 -19.90 20.19 -4.16
CA GLU A 409 -19.88 21.38 -5.03
C GLU A 409 -21.13 21.49 -5.92
N GLN A 410 -21.76 20.37 -6.30
CA GLN A 410 -23.00 20.39 -7.09
C GLN A 410 -24.26 20.57 -6.23
N ARG A 411 -24.18 20.31 -4.92
CA ARG A 411 -25.30 20.54 -3.99
C ARG A 411 -25.60 22.03 -3.76
N LYS A 412 -24.60 22.90 -3.88
CA LYS A 412 -24.74 24.33 -3.67
C LYS A 412 -25.48 25.06 -4.80
N SER A 413 -25.71 24.41 -5.94
CA SER A 413 -26.34 25.02 -7.13
C SER A 413 -27.80 24.60 -7.37
N LEU A 414 -28.42 23.91 -6.43
CA LEU A 414 -29.81 23.45 -6.53
C LEU A 414 -30.67 24.26 -5.57
N PHE A 415 -31.58 25.03 -6.09
CA PHE A 415 -32.61 25.78 -5.35
C PHE A 415 -33.98 25.17 -5.51
N VAL A 416 -34.81 25.31 -4.49
CA VAL A 416 -36.22 24.89 -4.54
C VAL A 416 -37.03 26.07 -5.08
N ASN A 417 -37.75 25.89 -6.20
CA ASN A 417 -38.66 26.90 -6.73
C ASN A 417 -39.95 26.95 -5.91
N ASP A 418 -40.79 27.97 -6.16
CA ASP A 418 -42.06 28.21 -5.47
C ASP A 418 -43.05 27.01 -5.61
N ALA A 419 -42.80 26.05 -6.49
CA ALA A 419 -43.55 24.82 -6.65
C ALA A 419 -42.98 23.64 -5.87
N GLY A 420 -41.90 23.83 -5.06
CA GLY A 420 -41.25 22.76 -4.26
C GLY A 420 -40.34 21.84 -5.07
N GLN A 421 -39.90 22.24 -6.27
CA GLN A 421 -39.04 21.41 -7.13
C GLN A 421 -37.61 21.97 -7.13
N LEU A 422 -36.62 21.07 -7.09
CA LEU A 422 -35.21 21.41 -7.21
C LEU A 422 -34.86 21.82 -8.64
N VAL A 423 -34.35 23.03 -8.83
CA VAL A 423 -33.90 23.56 -10.11
C VAL A 423 -32.44 24.04 -9.99
N PRO A 424 -31.62 23.86 -11.03
CA PRO A 424 -30.26 24.42 -11.04
C PRO A 424 -30.28 25.94 -11.12
N GLU A 425 -29.34 26.58 -10.42
CA GLU A 425 -29.15 28.03 -10.47
C GLU A 425 -28.83 28.48 -11.90
N GLY A 426 -29.71 29.23 -12.54
CA GLY A 426 -29.44 29.88 -13.84
C GLY A 426 -30.28 29.40 -15.04
N LYS A 427 -31.51 28.97 -14.84
CA LYS A 427 -32.55 28.93 -15.89
C LYS A 427 -33.86 29.48 -15.43
#